data_849070dc25236cba6b5e59b4ea565078
#
_entry.id   849070dc25236cba6b5e59b4ea565078
#
_cell.length_a   1.000
_cell.length_b   1.000
_cell.length_c   1.000
_cell.angle_alpha   90.00
_cell.angle_beta   90.00
_cell.angle_gamma   90.00
#
_symmetry.space_group_name_H-M   'P 1'
#
loop_
_entity.id
_entity.type
_entity.pdbx_description
1 polymer ?
#
loop_
_entity_poly.entity_id
_entity_poly.type
_entity_poly.pdbx_seq_one_letter_code
_entity_poly.pdbx_strand_id
1 'polypeptide(L)'
;TLKKDHDVVIIDTPPKIESDARPSIESADLVLIPVSASHVDFWATGAIVEIAKKANKKILIQINRSSQRSKLIIKTNEFIKSLNLSSTKTIIGNRQIYAASMGEGKTAVEKQKKSNAVEEIKQLSEQILSEIK
;
A
#
# COMPACT_ATOMS: atom_id res chain seq x y z
N THR A 1 18.93 3.79 -16.81
CA THR A 1 18.33 3.51 -15.51
C THR A 1 16.82 3.50 -15.66
N LEU A 2 16.09 2.58 -14.99
CA LEU A 2 14.64 2.39 -15.11
C LEU A 2 13.83 3.71 -14.98
N LYS A 3 14.25 4.62 -14.11
CA LYS A 3 13.63 5.95 -13.93
C LYS A 3 13.66 6.83 -15.21
N LYS A 4 14.59 6.59 -16.13
CA LYS A 4 14.69 7.38 -17.38
C LYS A 4 13.77 6.83 -18.46
N ASP A 5 13.44 5.55 -18.37
CA ASP A 5 12.75 4.83 -19.44
C ASP A 5 11.26 4.58 -19.12
N HIS A 6 10.81 4.91 -17.89
CA HIS A 6 9.47 4.63 -17.43
C HIS A 6 8.88 5.78 -16.61
N ASP A 7 7.59 6.05 -16.79
CA ASP A 7 6.86 7.08 -16.05
C ASP A 7 6.67 6.73 -14.57
N VAL A 8 6.51 5.43 -14.27
CA VAL A 8 6.37 4.90 -12.92
C VAL A 8 7.15 3.59 -12.80
N VAL A 9 7.89 3.45 -11.71
CA VAL A 9 8.59 2.22 -11.33
C VAL A 9 8.08 1.76 -9.97
N ILE A 10 7.59 0.54 -9.90
CA ILE A 10 7.16 -0.10 -8.65
C ILE A 10 8.26 -1.03 -8.17
N ILE A 11 8.72 -0.82 -6.94
CA ILE A 11 9.72 -1.69 -6.30
C ILE A 11 8.98 -2.57 -5.29
N ASP A 12 8.83 -3.85 -5.62
CA ASP A 12 8.29 -4.84 -4.69
C ASP A 12 9.43 -5.35 -3.79
N THR A 13 9.23 -5.22 -2.48
CA THR A 13 10.26 -5.59 -1.49
C THR A 13 9.90 -6.89 -0.79
N PRO A 14 10.91 -7.71 -0.42
CA PRO A 14 10.65 -8.90 0.37
C PRO A 14 10.10 -8.55 1.76
N PRO A 15 9.37 -9.48 2.43
CA PRO A 15 8.71 -9.22 3.70
C PRO A 15 9.67 -9.04 4.89
N LYS A 16 10.96 -9.29 4.71
CA LYS A 16 11.98 -9.12 5.76
C LYS A 16 12.53 -7.69 5.76
N ILE A 17 12.37 -7.03 6.89
CA ILE A 17 12.72 -5.62 7.12
C ILE A 17 14.25 -5.40 7.16
N GLU A 18 15.04 -6.45 7.32
CA GLU A 18 16.48 -6.38 7.55
C GLU A 18 17.24 -6.06 6.25
N SER A 19 18.20 -5.17 6.34
CA SER A 19 19.21 -4.77 5.35
C SER A 19 18.77 -4.48 3.91
N ASP A 20 17.89 -5.27 3.33
CA ASP A 20 17.58 -5.23 1.88
C ASP A 20 16.49 -4.21 1.49
N ALA A 21 15.63 -3.80 2.43
CA ALA A 21 14.57 -2.82 2.16
C ALA A 21 15.09 -1.37 2.16
N ARG A 22 16.17 -1.09 2.86
CA ARG A 22 16.71 0.28 2.98
C ARG A 22 17.09 0.91 1.63
N PRO A 23 17.86 0.28 0.73
CA PRO A 23 18.18 0.85 -0.57
C PRO A 23 16.94 1.14 -1.41
N SER A 24 15.94 0.26 -1.36
CA SER A 24 14.66 0.43 -2.05
C SER A 24 13.91 1.65 -1.51
N ILE A 25 13.82 1.80 -0.19
CA ILE A 25 13.18 2.93 0.46
C ILE A 25 13.93 4.23 0.13
N GLU A 26 15.25 4.25 0.19
CA GLU A 26 16.07 5.43 -0.09
C GLU A 26 15.96 5.89 -1.55
N SER A 27 15.72 4.97 -2.49
CA SER A 27 15.54 5.29 -3.91
C SER A 27 14.13 5.70 -4.30
N ALA A 28 13.13 5.43 -3.45
CA ALA A 28 11.73 5.70 -3.73
C ALA A 28 11.36 7.19 -3.59
N ASP A 29 10.37 7.63 -4.37
CA ASP A 29 9.74 8.95 -4.22
C ASP A 29 8.56 8.88 -3.24
N LEU A 30 7.91 7.71 -3.16
CA LEU A 30 6.81 7.39 -2.25
C LEU A 30 7.00 5.99 -1.69
N VAL A 31 6.83 5.82 -0.39
CA VAL A 31 6.77 4.52 0.29
C VAL A 31 5.32 4.21 0.61
N LEU A 32 4.75 3.24 -0.10
CA LEU A 32 3.41 2.74 0.15
C LEU A 32 3.47 1.51 1.06
N ILE A 33 2.83 1.59 2.22
CA ILE A 33 2.86 0.51 3.22
C ILE A 33 1.46 -0.09 3.35
N PRO A 34 1.24 -1.31 2.82
CA PRO A 34 -0.03 -2.00 3.00
C PRO A 34 -0.13 -2.56 4.43
N VAL A 35 -1.25 -2.31 5.09
CA VAL A 35 -1.56 -2.83 6.42
C VAL A 35 -2.97 -3.42 6.41
N SER A 36 -3.18 -4.55 7.07
CA SER A 36 -4.53 -5.00 7.39
C SER A 36 -5.03 -4.32 8.67
N ALA A 37 -6.34 -4.18 8.82
CA ALA A 37 -6.93 -3.61 10.03
C ALA A 37 -6.83 -4.63 11.19
N SER A 38 -5.60 -4.90 11.64
CA SER A 38 -5.31 -5.80 12.77
C SER A 38 -4.19 -5.22 13.62
N HIS A 39 -4.20 -5.51 14.92
CA HIS A 39 -3.17 -5.02 15.84
C HIS A 39 -1.77 -5.56 15.53
N VAL A 40 -1.67 -6.74 14.94
CA VAL A 40 -0.38 -7.41 14.66
C VAL A 40 0.40 -6.67 13.56
N ASP A 41 -0.29 -6.18 12.54
CA ASP A 41 0.35 -5.50 11.41
C ASP A 41 0.94 -4.14 11.79
N PHE A 42 0.43 -3.51 12.84
CA PHE A 42 0.95 -2.21 13.31
C PHE A 42 2.35 -2.31 13.90
N TRP A 43 2.68 -3.40 14.58
CA TRP A 43 4.01 -3.60 15.17
C TRP A 43 5.07 -3.80 14.07
N ALA A 44 4.73 -4.56 13.04
CA ALA A 44 5.64 -4.78 11.90
C ALA A 44 5.85 -3.50 11.07
N THR A 45 4.84 -2.64 11.00
CA THR A 45 4.88 -1.38 10.24
C THR A 45 5.82 -0.35 10.84
N GLY A 46 5.99 -0.33 12.16
CA GLY A 46 6.78 0.68 12.88
C GLY A 46 8.22 0.78 12.39
N ALA A 47 8.89 -0.34 12.17
CA ALA A 47 10.28 -0.36 11.71
C ALA A 47 10.44 0.22 10.29
N ILE A 48 9.54 -0.10 9.37
CA ILE A 48 9.55 0.45 8.00
C ILE A 48 9.31 1.95 8.03
N VAL A 49 8.35 2.40 8.84
CA VAL A 49 8.04 3.82 9.03
C VAL A 49 9.25 4.58 9.54
N GLU A 50 9.97 4.04 10.53
CA GLU A 50 11.18 4.67 11.04
C GLU A 50 12.28 4.80 9.97
N ILE A 51 12.52 3.75 9.18
CA ILE A 51 13.51 3.79 8.10
C ILE A 51 13.12 4.85 7.08
N ALA A 52 11.86 4.88 6.65
CA ALA A 52 11.37 5.82 5.67
C ALA A 52 11.40 7.28 6.19
N LYS A 53 11.08 7.51 7.47
CA LYS A 53 11.22 8.82 8.12
C LYS A 53 12.67 9.28 8.18
N LYS A 54 13.59 8.40 8.57
CA LYS A 54 15.04 8.70 8.62
C LYS A 54 15.59 9.03 7.22
N ALA A 55 15.05 8.40 6.19
CA ALA A 55 15.37 8.69 4.79
C ALA A 55 14.63 9.91 4.22
N ASN A 56 13.83 10.59 5.04
CA ASN A 56 13.00 11.73 4.64
C ASN A 56 12.08 11.44 3.45
N LYS A 57 11.45 10.26 3.46
CA LYS A 57 10.56 9.81 2.39
C LYS A 57 9.11 10.08 2.71
N LYS A 58 8.34 10.37 1.66
CA LYS A 58 6.88 10.45 1.76
C LYS A 58 6.32 9.06 2.03
N ILE A 59 5.45 8.94 3.02
CA ILE A 59 4.87 7.67 3.46
C ILE A 59 3.36 7.73 3.31
N LEU A 60 2.79 6.70 2.70
CA LEU A 60 1.35 6.54 2.57
C LEU A 60 0.95 5.14 3.04
N ILE A 61 0.02 5.07 3.96
CA ILE A 61 -0.49 3.79 4.49
C ILE A 61 -1.70 3.35 3.67
N GLN A 62 -1.67 2.14 3.15
CA GLN A 62 -2.79 1.53 2.45
C GLN A 62 -3.48 0.50 3.35
N ILE A 63 -4.72 0.76 3.75
CA ILE A 63 -5.52 -0.24 4.47
C ILE A 63 -5.98 -1.31 3.46
N ASN A 64 -5.49 -2.51 3.67
CA ASN A 64 -5.65 -3.64 2.76
C ASN A 64 -6.43 -4.78 3.41
N ARG A 65 -7.09 -5.62 2.61
CA ARG A 65 -7.80 -6.84 3.02
C ARG A 65 -8.79 -6.62 4.16
N SER A 66 -9.45 -5.47 4.17
CA SER A 66 -10.34 -5.06 5.25
C SER A 66 -11.77 -4.85 4.76
N SER A 67 -12.74 -5.10 5.64
CA SER A 67 -14.13 -4.72 5.38
C SER A 67 -14.32 -3.24 5.68
N GLN A 68 -14.90 -2.48 4.78
CA GLN A 68 -15.20 -1.05 4.97
C GLN A 68 -16.09 -0.78 6.20
N ARG A 69 -16.86 -1.78 6.65
CA ARG A 69 -17.74 -1.69 7.83
C ARG A 69 -17.05 -2.11 9.13
N SER A 70 -15.78 -2.47 9.09
CA SER A 70 -15.05 -2.93 10.27
C SER A 70 -14.80 -1.77 11.26
N LYS A 71 -15.19 -1.94 12.50
CA LYS A 71 -14.84 -1.00 13.59
C LYS A 71 -13.33 -0.87 13.80
N LEU A 72 -12.54 -1.86 13.35
CA LEU A 72 -11.09 -1.84 13.41
C LEU A 72 -10.48 -0.76 12.50
N ILE A 73 -11.16 -0.36 11.42
CA ILE A 73 -10.69 0.72 10.54
C ILE A 73 -10.58 2.04 11.29
N ILE A 74 -11.53 2.34 12.19
CA ILE A 74 -11.48 3.57 12.97
C ILE A 74 -10.22 3.58 13.84
N LYS A 75 -9.97 2.49 14.56
CA LYS A 75 -8.77 2.33 15.40
C LYS A 75 -7.48 2.36 14.57
N THR A 76 -7.50 1.76 13.38
CA THR A 76 -6.39 1.79 12.44
C THR A 76 -6.07 3.23 12.02
N ASN A 77 -7.08 4.00 11.65
CA ASN A 77 -6.89 5.39 11.26
C ASN A 77 -6.41 6.28 12.42
N GLU A 78 -6.91 6.05 13.64
CA GLU A 78 -6.42 6.73 14.84
C GLU A 78 -4.93 6.43 15.09
N PHE A 79 -4.54 5.18 14.94
CA PHE A 79 -3.13 4.78 15.06
C PHE A 79 -2.26 5.43 13.99
N ILE A 80 -2.67 5.41 12.73
CA ILE A 80 -1.94 6.05 11.62
C ILE A 80 -1.75 7.54 11.91
N LYS A 81 -2.78 8.22 12.37
CA LYS A 81 -2.71 9.64 12.76
C LYS A 81 -1.76 9.87 13.94
N SER A 82 -1.73 8.96 14.93
CA SER A 82 -0.81 9.07 16.07
C SER A 82 0.67 9.01 15.67
N LEU A 83 0.97 8.40 14.52
CA LEU A 83 2.30 8.37 13.92
C LEU A 83 2.62 9.59 13.04
N ASN A 84 1.72 10.56 12.95
CA ASN A 84 1.78 11.68 12.00
C ASN A 84 1.90 11.21 10.54
N LEU A 85 1.14 10.17 10.18
CA LEU A 85 1.10 9.62 8.84
C LEU A 85 -0.29 9.80 8.22
N SER A 86 -0.34 9.68 6.90
CA SER A 86 -1.57 9.69 6.10
C SER A 86 -1.89 8.29 5.59
N SER A 87 -3.17 7.98 5.51
CA SER A 87 -3.66 6.79 4.82
C SER A 87 -4.25 7.14 3.45
N THR A 88 -4.31 6.15 2.58
CA THR A 88 -5.06 6.26 1.33
C THR A 88 -6.55 6.50 1.62
N LYS A 89 -7.22 7.20 0.71
CA LYS A 89 -8.68 7.40 0.80
C LYS A 89 -9.44 6.11 0.57
N THR A 90 -8.90 5.25 -0.28
CA THR A 90 -9.50 3.98 -0.66
C THR A 90 -8.98 2.85 0.22
N ILE A 91 -9.88 2.02 0.70
CA ILE A 91 -9.58 0.76 1.40
C ILE A 91 -9.71 -0.38 0.39
N ILE A 92 -8.69 -1.22 0.30
CA ILE A 92 -8.78 -2.45 -0.51
C ILE A 92 -9.51 -3.52 0.29
N GLY A 93 -10.65 -3.94 -0.23
CA GLY A 93 -11.51 -4.94 0.41
C GLY A 93 -10.90 -6.35 0.40
N ASN A 94 -11.31 -7.17 1.36
CA ASN A 94 -10.99 -8.60 1.34
C ASN A 94 -11.91 -9.31 0.33
N ARG A 95 -11.50 -9.40 -0.93
CA ARG A 95 -12.32 -9.92 -2.04
C ARG A 95 -11.69 -11.14 -2.66
N GLN A 96 -12.52 -12.15 -2.93
CA GLN A 96 -12.08 -13.40 -3.57
C GLN A 96 -11.49 -13.18 -4.97
N ILE A 97 -11.91 -12.15 -5.69
CA ILE A 97 -11.42 -11.87 -7.03
C ILE A 97 -9.91 -11.62 -7.06
N TYR A 98 -9.32 -11.05 -6.03
CA TYR A 98 -7.87 -10.84 -5.97
C TYR A 98 -7.10 -12.16 -5.99
N ALA A 99 -7.52 -13.13 -5.16
CA ALA A 99 -6.90 -14.46 -5.14
C ALA A 99 -7.20 -15.25 -6.42
N ALA A 100 -8.44 -15.21 -6.89
CA ALA A 100 -8.88 -15.94 -8.08
C ALA A 100 -8.19 -15.45 -9.36
N SER A 101 -7.99 -14.14 -9.51
CA SER A 101 -7.27 -13.59 -10.67
C SER A 101 -5.79 -13.94 -10.64
N MET A 102 -5.14 -13.86 -9.48
CA MET A 102 -3.74 -14.26 -9.32
C MET A 102 -3.52 -15.72 -9.68
N GLY A 103 -4.43 -16.62 -9.31
CA GLY A 103 -4.38 -18.04 -9.68
C GLY A 103 -4.44 -18.29 -11.20
N GLU A 104 -4.96 -17.33 -11.96
CA GLU A 104 -5.01 -17.36 -13.43
C GLU A 104 -3.88 -16.54 -14.10
N GLY A 105 -2.95 -16.02 -13.32
CA GLY A 105 -1.91 -15.11 -13.82
C GLY A 105 -2.44 -13.77 -14.32
N LYS A 106 -3.57 -13.31 -13.77
CA LYS A 106 -4.25 -12.05 -14.15
C LYS A 106 -4.41 -11.14 -12.95
N THR A 107 -4.61 -9.87 -13.21
CA THR A 107 -5.09 -8.91 -12.21
C THR A 107 -6.62 -8.95 -12.10
N ALA A 108 -7.15 -8.39 -11.01
CA ALA A 108 -8.60 -8.26 -10.85
C ALA A 108 -9.24 -7.41 -11.97
N VAL A 109 -8.52 -6.41 -12.46
CA VAL A 109 -8.95 -5.51 -13.56
C VAL A 109 -9.04 -6.25 -14.89
N GLU A 110 -8.11 -7.16 -15.16
CA GLU A 110 -8.13 -7.99 -16.37
C GLU A 110 -9.23 -9.06 -16.33
N LYS A 111 -9.52 -9.59 -15.12
CA LYS A 111 -10.55 -10.61 -14.94
C LYS A 111 -11.96 -10.06 -15.02
N GLN A 112 -12.21 -8.88 -14.48
CA GLN A 112 -13.51 -8.21 -14.48
C GLN A 112 -13.35 -6.74 -14.82
N LYS A 113 -14.04 -6.27 -15.85
CA LYS A 113 -13.99 -4.85 -16.26
C LYS A 113 -14.80 -3.93 -15.33
N LYS A 114 -15.79 -4.45 -14.62
CA LYS A 114 -16.66 -3.70 -13.70
C LYS A 114 -16.84 -4.50 -12.41
N SER A 115 -16.27 -4.01 -11.32
CA SER A 115 -16.47 -4.55 -9.98
C SER A 115 -15.97 -3.55 -8.94
N ASN A 116 -16.36 -3.74 -7.68
CA ASN A 116 -15.81 -2.93 -6.60
C ASN A 116 -14.27 -3.04 -6.49
N ALA A 117 -13.71 -4.21 -6.82
CA ALA A 117 -12.26 -4.39 -6.84
C ALA A 117 -11.58 -3.51 -7.89
N VAL A 118 -12.16 -3.42 -9.08
CA VAL A 118 -11.67 -2.55 -10.16
C VAL A 118 -11.69 -1.09 -9.75
N GLU A 119 -12.79 -0.65 -9.14
CA GLU A 119 -12.93 0.73 -8.66
C GLU A 119 -11.93 1.06 -7.54
N GLU A 120 -11.73 0.13 -6.59
CA GLU A 120 -10.73 0.28 -5.52
C GLU A 120 -9.30 0.44 -6.09
N ILE A 121 -8.91 -0.41 -7.02
CA ILE A 121 -7.58 -0.33 -7.65
C ILE A 121 -7.43 0.95 -8.46
N LYS A 122 -8.45 1.37 -9.20
CA LYS A 122 -8.43 2.62 -9.97
C LYS A 122 -8.22 3.83 -9.06
N GLN A 123 -9.03 3.97 -8.01
CA GLN A 123 -8.93 5.06 -7.06
C GLN A 123 -7.57 5.09 -6.33
N LEU A 124 -7.06 3.91 -5.94
CA LEU A 124 -5.73 3.79 -5.35
C LEU A 124 -4.65 4.26 -6.31
N SER A 125 -4.71 3.80 -7.57
CA SER A 125 -3.73 4.17 -8.60
C SER A 125 -3.74 5.68 -8.87
N GLU A 126 -4.91 6.30 -8.99
CA GLU A 126 -5.07 7.74 -9.18
C GLU A 126 -4.47 8.52 -8.02
N GLN A 127 -4.70 8.07 -6.77
CA GLN A 127 -4.11 8.71 -5.60
C GLN A 127 -2.59 8.59 -5.60
N ILE A 128 -2.04 7.39 -5.82
CA ILE A 128 -0.59 7.18 -5.88
C ILE A 128 0.05 8.11 -6.93
N LEU A 129 -0.52 8.17 -8.13
CA LEU A 129 -0.02 9.03 -9.20
C LEU A 129 -0.06 10.52 -8.83
N SER A 130 -1.06 10.94 -8.06
CA SER A 130 -1.15 12.32 -7.57
C SER A 130 -0.10 12.64 -6.48
N GLU A 131 0.32 11.63 -5.73
CA GLU A 131 1.26 11.79 -4.61
C GLU A 131 2.73 11.81 -5.06
N ILE A 132 3.04 11.24 -6.23
CA ILE A 132 4.41 11.19 -6.79
C ILE A 132 4.70 12.30 -7.81
N LYS A 133 3.69 13.05 -8.21
CA LYS A 133 3.85 14.26 -9.04
C LYS A 133 4.26 15.44 -8.19
#